data_d5d648e6addf2ba2f01114e0a48be8ee
#
_entry.id   d5d648e6addf2ba2f01114e0a48be8ee
#
_cell.length_a   1.000
_cell.length_b   1.000
_cell.length_c   1.000
_cell.angle_alpha   90.00
_cell.angle_beta   90.00
_cell.angle_gamma   90.00
#
_symmetry.space_group_name_H-M   'P 1'
#
loop_
_entity.id
_entity.type
_entity.pdbx_description
1 polymer ?
#
loop_
_entity_poly.entity_id
_entity_poly.type
_entity_poly.pdbx_seq_one_letter_code
_entity_poly.pdbx_strand_id
1 'polypeptide(L)'
;MWRGDYTHHLGKALAAIPEISVGVLTNTCCGKIGKVDNIECFPVIKAWNISESLKIIKIIRQWSPDVVHIQYPTQGYGSGFLPWLLPLISYALGKKVVQTWHEVYGRRSAWKLFLKAIIPGGLVVVRPEFKDILPSSLHWSLWNKQYAFIRNASPIPKADHDETAKADLRRHYLKGQKQLLVFFGFVYPNKGVELLFEMADPALSQIVIAGAIVEDSDYHNKIISLASSAEWSGKVSVTGFLPSSDIAALLAIADAVILPYRTGGGEWNTSIHAAVLQGTFVITTASTAKGYDEKNNVFYAKVDDVQEMKTALQLYAGKRRQYDDDIDRDEWQ
;
A
#
# COMPACT_ATOMS: atom_id res chain seq x y z
N MET A 1 12.67 -12.08 -3.94
CA MET A 1 11.85 -10.85 -3.89
C MET A 1 10.98 -10.90 -2.64
N TRP A 2 11.14 -9.96 -1.73
CA TRP A 2 10.43 -9.90 -0.46
C TRP A 2 8.94 -9.63 -0.72
N ARG A 3 8.05 -10.56 -0.38
CA ARG A 3 6.59 -10.32 -0.45
C ARG A 3 6.06 -9.45 0.70
N GLY A 4 6.94 -8.80 1.45
CA GLY A 4 6.62 -7.94 2.58
C GLY A 4 7.33 -6.60 2.46
N ASP A 5 7.00 -5.84 1.44
CA ASP A 5 7.65 -4.57 1.10
C ASP A 5 7.73 -3.63 2.31
N TYR A 6 6.60 -3.44 2.99
CA TYR A 6 6.54 -2.64 4.21
C TYR A 6 7.49 -3.14 5.30
N THR A 7 7.52 -4.47 5.58
CA THR A 7 8.38 -5.04 6.63
C THR A 7 9.86 -4.87 6.29
N HIS A 8 10.22 -4.96 5.01
CA HIS A 8 11.59 -4.74 4.56
C HIS A 8 12.03 -3.29 4.77
N HIS A 9 11.23 -2.31 4.31
CA HIS A 9 11.53 -0.90 4.47
C HIS A 9 11.59 -0.49 5.95
N LEU A 10 10.61 -0.92 6.75
CA LEU A 10 10.63 -0.70 8.19
C LEU A 10 11.89 -1.30 8.86
N GLY A 11 12.21 -2.55 8.49
CA GLY A 11 13.42 -3.21 9.00
C GLY A 11 14.69 -2.47 8.64
N LYS A 12 14.79 -1.97 7.41
CA LYS A 12 15.92 -1.19 6.93
C LYS A 12 16.05 0.16 7.66
N ALA A 13 14.95 0.88 7.85
CA ALA A 13 14.92 2.13 8.59
C ALA A 13 15.34 1.92 10.05
N LEU A 14 14.81 0.88 10.71
CA LEU A 14 15.22 0.53 12.09
C LEU A 14 16.69 0.09 12.17
N ALA A 15 17.19 -0.68 11.20
CA ALA A 15 18.57 -1.15 11.17
C ALA A 15 19.60 -0.03 10.85
N ALA A 16 19.14 1.13 10.41
CA ALA A 16 19.94 2.33 10.24
C ALA A 16 20.23 3.04 11.57
N ILE A 17 19.48 2.72 12.63
CA ILE A 17 19.69 3.26 13.98
C ILE A 17 20.75 2.40 14.69
N PRO A 18 21.92 2.96 15.08
CA PRO A 18 23.06 2.17 15.56
C PRO A 18 22.77 1.26 16.76
N GLU A 19 21.83 1.65 17.63
CA GLU A 19 21.50 0.92 18.86
C GLU A 19 20.46 -0.19 18.61
N ILE A 20 19.93 -0.34 17.39
CA ILE A 20 18.87 -1.31 17.07
C ILE A 20 19.41 -2.44 16.20
N SER A 21 19.33 -3.65 16.72
CA SER A 21 19.54 -4.88 15.94
C SER A 21 18.21 -5.42 15.45
N VAL A 22 18.09 -5.64 14.14
CA VAL A 22 16.83 -6.08 13.52
C VAL A 22 16.95 -7.53 13.04
N GLY A 23 16.01 -8.37 13.46
CA GLY A 23 15.81 -9.72 12.94
C GLY A 23 14.42 -9.88 12.31
N VAL A 24 14.36 -10.48 11.13
CA VAL A 24 13.10 -10.74 10.42
C VAL A 24 12.86 -12.24 10.29
N LEU A 25 11.77 -12.70 10.91
CA LEU A 25 11.27 -14.06 10.78
C LEU A 25 10.28 -14.13 9.61
N THR A 26 10.53 -15.00 8.64
CA THR A 26 9.76 -15.07 7.40
C THR A 26 9.64 -16.48 6.82
N ASN A 27 8.94 -16.61 5.70
CA ASN A 27 8.75 -17.87 5.00
C ASN A 27 10.04 -18.35 4.33
N THR A 28 10.19 -19.65 4.21
CA THR A 28 11.33 -20.31 3.55
C THR A 28 11.52 -19.91 2.08
N CYS A 29 10.48 -19.45 1.41
CA CYS A 29 10.55 -18.95 0.03
C CYS A 29 11.21 -17.56 -0.10
N CYS A 30 11.48 -16.86 1.02
CA CYS A 30 12.00 -15.49 1.00
C CYS A 30 13.54 -15.40 1.04
N GLY A 31 14.25 -16.49 0.80
CA GLY A 31 15.71 -16.49 0.68
C GLY A 31 16.43 -17.46 1.60
N LYS A 32 17.71 -17.22 1.85
CA LYS A 32 18.56 -18.00 2.74
C LYS A 32 18.72 -17.30 4.09
N ILE A 33 19.06 -18.06 5.13
CA ILE A 33 19.50 -17.50 6.42
C ILE A 33 20.74 -16.67 6.17
N GLY A 34 20.75 -15.42 6.65
CA GLY A 34 21.85 -14.51 6.47
C GLY A 34 21.51 -13.07 6.79
N LYS A 35 22.46 -12.18 6.54
CA LYS A 35 22.30 -10.74 6.78
C LYS A 35 22.08 -10.02 5.44
N VAL A 36 21.02 -9.24 5.35
CA VAL A 36 20.69 -8.42 4.19
C VAL A 36 20.34 -7.01 4.68
N ASP A 37 20.99 -5.98 4.15
CA ASP A 37 20.78 -4.57 4.56
C ASP A 37 20.86 -4.35 6.09
N ASN A 38 21.83 -5.01 6.75
CA ASN A 38 21.97 -5.05 8.21
C ASN A 38 20.83 -5.74 8.98
N ILE A 39 19.91 -6.40 8.31
CA ILE A 39 18.81 -7.17 8.90
C ILE A 39 19.20 -8.65 8.93
N GLU A 40 19.08 -9.29 10.09
CA GLU A 40 19.26 -10.73 10.22
C GLU A 40 17.99 -11.47 9.79
N CYS A 41 18.08 -12.33 8.79
CA CYS A 41 16.93 -12.99 8.19
C CYS A 41 16.82 -14.45 8.64
N PHE A 42 15.63 -14.83 9.13
CA PHE A 42 15.28 -16.20 9.55
C PHE A 42 14.14 -16.76 8.66
N PRO A 43 14.43 -17.20 7.42
CA PRO A 43 13.44 -17.74 6.49
C PRO A 43 13.17 -19.22 6.79
N VAL A 44 12.58 -19.52 7.93
CA VAL A 44 12.44 -20.90 8.44
C VAL A 44 11.00 -21.41 8.49
N ILE A 45 10.02 -20.54 8.25
CA ILE A 45 8.61 -20.89 8.34
C ILE A 45 8.14 -21.44 7.00
N LYS A 46 7.67 -22.69 6.98
CA LYS A 46 7.07 -23.29 5.78
C LYS A 46 5.62 -22.86 5.60
N ALA A 47 4.86 -22.86 6.68
CA ALA A 47 3.47 -22.42 6.72
C ALA A 47 3.17 -21.84 8.11
N TRP A 48 2.32 -20.82 8.19
CA TRP A 48 2.01 -20.16 9.46
C TRP A 48 0.96 -20.93 10.29
N ASN A 49 1.18 -22.24 10.42
CA ASN A 49 0.35 -23.17 11.19
C ASN A 49 0.91 -23.37 12.60
N ILE A 50 0.07 -23.82 13.53
CA ILE A 50 0.44 -24.04 14.93
C ILE A 50 1.63 -25.02 15.07
N SER A 51 1.77 -25.98 14.15
CA SER A 51 2.89 -26.92 14.11
C SER A 51 4.28 -26.25 14.02
N GLU A 52 4.35 -25.03 13.49
CA GLU A 52 5.60 -24.27 13.38
C GLU A 52 5.94 -23.46 14.65
N SER A 53 5.05 -23.46 15.67
CA SER A 53 5.23 -22.65 16.88
C SER A 53 6.53 -22.94 17.63
N LEU A 54 6.94 -24.21 17.71
CA LEU A 54 8.19 -24.58 18.38
C LEU A 54 9.44 -23.98 17.70
N LYS A 55 9.44 -23.84 16.38
CA LYS A 55 10.54 -23.18 15.66
C LYS A 55 10.62 -21.71 16.03
N ILE A 56 9.47 -21.02 16.07
CA ILE A 56 9.40 -19.61 16.45
C ILE A 56 9.87 -19.42 17.89
N ILE A 57 9.38 -20.23 18.81
CA ILE A 57 9.79 -20.21 20.22
C ILE A 57 11.32 -20.41 20.34
N LYS A 58 11.88 -21.36 19.58
CA LYS A 58 13.33 -21.61 19.57
C LYS A 58 14.10 -20.38 19.10
N ILE A 59 13.67 -19.73 18.01
CA ILE A 59 14.33 -18.53 17.49
C ILE A 59 14.22 -17.37 18.48
N ILE A 60 13.02 -17.10 19.02
CA ILE A 60 12.83 -16.04 20.03
C ILE A 60 13.73 -16.27 21.24
N ARG A 61 13.91 -17.50 21.69
CA ARG A 61 14.79 -17.84 22.83
C ARG A 61 16.27 -17.68 22.47
N GLN A 62 16.68 -18.14 21.29
CA GLN A 62 18.10 -18.11 20.87
C GLN A 62 18.57 -16.70 20.49
N TRP A 63 17.77 -15.99 19.72
CA TRP A 63 18.08 -14.61 19.30
C TRP A 63 17.79 -13.59 20.41
N SER A 64 16.88 -13.95 21.31
CA SER A 64 16.51 -13.19 22.52
C SER A 64 16.18 -11.71 22.28
N PRO A 65 15.23 -11.37 21.37
CA PRO A 65 14.87 -9.98 21.13
C PRO A 65 14.27 -9.33 22.38
N ASP A 66 14.48 -8.02 22.55
CA ASP A 66 13.78 -7.23 23.58
C ASP A 66 12.33 -6.99 23.19
N VAL A 67 12.07 -6.84 21.88
CA VAL A 67 10.76 -6.52 21.30
C VAL A 67 10.44 -7.47 20.17
N VAL A 68 9.24 -8.04 20.18
CA VAL A 68 8.67 -8.77 19.03
C VAL A 68 7.61 -7.91 18.38
N HIS A 69 7.89 -7.48 17.14
CA HIS A 69 6.98 -6.65 16.35
C HIS A 69 6.24 -7.51 15.32
N ILE A 70 4.91 -7.49 15.33
CA ILE A 70 4.06 -8.33 14.48
C ILE A 70 3.23 -7.47 13.55
N GLN A 71 3.27 -7.76 12.25
CA GLN A 71 2.54 -7.03 11.21
C GLN A 71 1.20 -7.72 10.91
N TYR A 72 0.06 -6.99 10.96
CA TYR A 72 -1.28 -7.52 10.69
C TYR A 72 -2.11 -6.68 9.73
N PRO A 73 -2.96 -7.32 8.91
CA PRO A 73 -2.78 -8.66 8.36
C PRO A 73 -1.73 -8.62 7.28
N THR A 74 -1.13 -9.76 6.97
CA THR A 74 -0.33 -9.88 5.76
C THR A 74 -0.83 -11.06 4.93
N GLN A 75 -0.86 -10.89 3.62
CA GLN A 75 -1.12 -11.99 2.68
C GLN A 75 -0.05 -13.08 2.79
N GLY A 76 1.15 -12.72 3.28
CA GLY A 76 2.25 -13.64 3.52
C GLY A 76 1.97 -14.73 4.56
N TYR A 77 0.97 -14.53 5.42
CA TYR A 77 0.55 -15.54 6.40
C TYR A 77 -0.39 -16.60 5.81
N GLY A 78 -0.95 -16.37 4.62
CA GLY A 78 -1.95 -17.26 4.04
C GLY A 78 -3.16 -17.46 4.96
N SER A 79 -3.68 -18.68 5.02
CA SER A 79 -4.79 -19.06 5.92
C SER A 79 -4.33 -19.48 7.34
N GLY A 80 -3.03 -19.38 7.63
CA GLY A 80 -2.44 -19.87 8.89
C GLY A 80 -2.99 -19.18 10.14
N PHE A 81 -3.15 -19.94 11.22
CA PHE A 81 -3.67 -19.42 12.48
C PHE A 81 -2.57 -18.94 13.44
N LEU A 82 -1.36 -19.39 13.29
CA LEU A 82 -0.23 -19.08 14.18
C LEU A 82 0.03 -17.58 14.38
N PRO A 83 -0.07 -16.70 13.35
CA PRO A 83 0.13 -15.26 13.53
C PRO A 83 -0.78 -14.64 14.60
N TRP A 84 -1.99 -15.18 14.77
CA TRP A 84 -2.94 -14.68 15.76
C TRP A 84 -2.55 -15.05 17.21
N LEU A 85 -1.72 -16.08 17.36
CA LEU A 85 -1.17 -16.54 18.65
C LEU A 85 0.21 -15.93 18.96
N LEU A 86 0.90 -15.33 17.98
CA LEU A 86 2.24 -14.78 18.19
C LEU A 86 2.32 -13.74 19.31
N PRO A 87 1.35 -12.82 19.50
CA PRO A 87 1.39 -11.91 20.64
C PRO A 87 1.41 -12.65 21.97
N LEU A 88 0.55 -13.67 22.11
CA LEU A 88 0.46 -14.48 23.33
C LEU A 88 1.75 -15.26 23.57
N ILE A 89 2.28 -15.92 22.54
CA ILE A 89 3.54 -16.68 22.61
C ILE A 89 4.69 -15.76 23.02
N SER A 90 4.81 -14.61 22.40
CA SER A 90 5.89 -13.65 22.68
C SER A 90 5.79 -13.09 24.10
N TYR A 91 4.57 -12.75 24.53
CA TYR A 91 4.30 -12.27 25.89
C TYR A 91 4.61 -13.35 26.95
N ALA A 92 4.20 -14.61 26.72
CA ALA A 92 4.51 -15.73 27.59
C ALA A 92 6.02 -16.04 27.69
N LEU A 93 6.79 -15.66 26.68
CA LEU A 93 8.26 -15.72 26.68
C LEU A 93 8.92 -14.47 27.33
N GLY A 94 8.14 -13.59 27.95
CA GLY A 94 8.63 -12.39 28.63
C GLY A 94 9.08 -11.27 27.68
N LYS A 95 8.66 -11.30 26.41
CA LYS A 95 9.07 -10.30 25.42
C LYS A 95 8.06 -9.14 25.36
N LYS A 96 8.54 -7.92 25.15
CA LYS A 96 7.67 -6.78 24.82
C LYS A 96 7.05 -7.02 23.44
N VAL A 97 5.76 -6.73 23.30
CA VAL A 97 5.02 -6.96 22.07
C VAL A 97 4.62 -5.63 21.46
N VAL A 98 4.93 -5.46 20.18
CA VAL A 98 4.42 -4.37 19.34
C VAL A 98 3.64 -4.98 18.18
N GLN A 99 2.53 -4.39 17.82
CA GLN A 99 1.71 -4.83 16.70
C GLN A 99 1.46 -3.66 15.76
N THR A 100 1.58 -3.86 14.44
CA THR A 100 1.04 -2.93 13.44
C THR A 100 -0.24 -3.51 12.86
N TRP A 101 -1.32 -2.74 12.90
CA TRP A 101 -2.59 -3.11 12.30
C TRP A 101 -2.80 -2.30 11.01
N HIS A 102 -2.49 -2.92 9.87
CA HIS A 102 -2.71 -2.34 8.54
C HIS A 102 -4.20 -2.34 8.17
N GLU A 103 -4.94 -3.32 8.69
CA GLU A 103 -6.39 -3.40 8.54
C GLU A 103 -7.04 -3.79 9.86
N VAL A 104 -8.27 -3.35 10.04
CA VAL A 104 -9.13 -3.76 11.15
C VAL A 104 -10.25 -4.62 10.56
N TYR A 105 -10.36 -5.85 11.03
CA TYR A 105 -11.40 -6.76 10.59
C TYR A 105 -12.73 -6.46 11.26
N GLY A 106 -13.81 -6.49 10.48
CA GLY A 106 -15.16 -6.36 10.98
C GLY A 106 -15.63 -7.57 11.82
N ARG A 107 -16.88 -7.52 12.26
CA ARG A 107 -17.50 -8.49 13.22
C ARG A 107 -17.28 -9.97 12.90
N ARG A 108 -17.23 -10.38 11.64
CA ARG A 108 -17.05 -11.80 11.24
C ARG A 108 -15.73 -12.42 11.70
N SER A 109 -14.73 -11.62 12.02
CA SER A 109 -13.41 -12.07 12.48
C SER A 109 -13.08 -11.58 13.89
N ALA A 110 -14.08 -11.15 14.67
CA ALA A 110 -13.90 -10.57 16.00
C ALA A 110 -13.11 -11.46 16.96
N TRP A 111 -13.27 -12.78 16.90
CA TRP A 111 -12.53 -13.72 17.75
C TRP A 111 -11.02 -13.73 17.45
N LYS A 112 -10.61 -13.57 16.18
CA LYS A 112 -9.19 -13.43 15.80
C LYS A 112 -8.62 -12.11 16.31
N LEU A 113 -9.43 -11.05 16.25
CA LEU A 113 -9.07 -9.74 16.83
C LEU A 113 -8.89 -9.83 18.33
N PHE A 114 -9.77 -10.57 19.03
CA PHE A 114 -9.71 -10.75 20.47
C PHE A 114 -8.34 -11.30 20.92
N LEU A 115 -7.84 -12.37 20.29
CA LEU A 115 -6.55 -12.99 20.65
C LEU A 115 -5.37 -12.01 20.59
N LYS A 116 -5.33 -11.15 19.58
CA LYS A 116 -4.25 -10.15 19.46
C LYS A 116 -4.52 -8.89 20.30
N ALA A 117 -5.78 -8.56 20.54
CA ALA A 117 -6.16 -7.35 21.24
C ALA A 117 -5.94 -7.42 22.75
N ILE A 118 -6.09 -8.61 23.37
CA ILE A 118 -5.96 -8.78 24.84
C ILE A 118 -4.54 -8.65 25.36
N ILE A 119 -3.52 -8.89 24.53
CA ILE A 119 -2.12 -8.84 24.97
C ILE A 119 -1.67 -7.38 25.11
N PRO A 120 -1.15 -6.97 26.27
CA PRO A 120 -0.65 -5.61 26.47
C PRO A 120 0.57 -5.31 25.58
N GLY A 121 0.82 -4.05 25.30
CA GLY A 121 2.00 -3.62 24.53
C GLY A 121 1.74 -2.47 23.58
N GLY A 122 2.66 -2.24 22.66
CA GLY A 122 2.56 -1.20 21.66
C GLY A 122 1.63 -1.59 20.51
N LEU A 123 0.86 -0.61 20.02
CA LEU A 123 -0.01 -0.77 18.86
C LEU A 123 0.21 0.39 17.89
N VAL A 124 0.67 0.08 16.69
CA VAL A 124 0.71 1.01 15.57
C VAL A 124 -0.53 0.77 14.71
N VAL A 125 -1.28 1.82 14.44
CA VAL A 125 -2.45 1.79 13.55
C VAL A 125 -2.17 2.68 12.35
N VAL A 126 -2.51 2.21 11.16
CA VAL A 126 -2.27 2.93 9.91
C VAL A 126 -3.52 3.64 9.39
N ARG A 127 -4.67 3.42 10.04
CA ARG A 127 -5.95 4.08 9.73
C ARG A 127 -6.39 4.92 10.93
N PRO A 128 -6.64 6.21 10.76
CA PRO A 128 -7.08 7.06 11.87
C PRO A 128 -8.44 6.62 12.42
N GLU A 129 -9.33 6.10 11.57
CA GLU A 129 -10.67 5.63 11.92
C GLU A 129 -10.69 4.21 12.51
N PHE A 130 -9.56 3.64 12.92
CA PHE A 130 -9.49 2.24 13.36
C PHE A 130 -10.44 1.92 14.51
N LYS A 131 -10.74 2.90 15.38
CA LYS A 131 -11.67 2.72 16.49
C LYS A 131 -13.11 2.54 16.03
N ASP A 132 -13.52 3.28 15.00
CA ASP A 132 -14.87 3.20 14.45
C ASP A 132 -15.14 1.87 13.74
N ILE A 133 -14.06 1.28 13.19
CA ILE A 133 -14.12 -0.02 12.51
C ILE A 133 -14.04 -1.18 13.52
N LEU A 134 -13.30 -0.98 14.63
CA LEU A 134 -13.12 -2.00 15.66
C LEU A 134 -14.46 -2.30 16.34
N PRO A 135 -14.87 -3.58 16.46
CA PRO A 135 -16.08 -3.92 17.22
C PRO A 135 -16.07 -3.32 18.63
N SER A 136 -17.17 -2.68 19.02
CA SER A 136 -17.30 -2.00 20.33
C SER A 136 -16.99 -2.92 21.52
N SER A 137 -17.29 -4.21 21.37
CA SER A 137 -16.96 -5.24 22.35
C SER A 137 -15.44 -5.42 22.58
N LEU A 138 -14.59 -4.84 21.74
CA LEU A 138 -13.13 -4.92 21.85
C LEU A 138 -12.49 -3.58 22.24
N HIS A 139 -13.25 -2.50 22.36
CA HIS A 139 -12.70 -1.19 22.74
C HIS A 139 -12.00 -1.20 24.09
N TRP A 140 -12.49 -2.01 25.04
CA TRP A 140 -11.86 -2.17 26.35
C TRP A 140 -10.41 -2.70 26.26
N SER A 141 -10.07 -3.48 25.22
CA SER A 141 -8.72 -4.02 25.06
C SER A 141 -7.68 -2.96 24.70
N LEU A 142 -8.11 -1.78 24.30
CA LEU A 142 -7.21 -0.67 23.95
C LEU A 142 -6.65 0.04 25.19
N TRP A 143 -7.31 -0.09 26.35
CA TRP A 143 -6.89 0.61 27.57
C TRP A 143 -5.53 0.16 28.12
N ASN A 144 -5.11 -1.09 27.80
CA ASN A 144 -3.82 -1.63 28.17
C ASN A 144 -2.76 -1.56 27.06
N LYS A 145 -3.04 -0.76 26.02
CA LYS A 145 -2.14 -0.55 24.89
C LYS A 145 -1.70 0.90 24.77
N GLN A 146 -0.42 1.08 24.55
CA GLN A 146 0.09 2.33 24.04
C GLN A 146 -0.05 2.31 22.52
N TYR A 147 -0.89 3.16 21.93
CA TYR A 147 -1.09 3.17 20.49
C TYR A 147 -0.68 4.51 19.87
N ALA A 148 -0.16 4.42 18.66
CA ALA A 148 0.17 5.55 17.81
C ALA A 148 -0.45 5.36 16.42
N PHE A 149 -0.94 6.44 15.83
CA PHE A 149 -1.27 6.49 14.40
C PHE A 149 0.02 6.80 13.64
N ILE A 150 0.41 5.88 12.76
CA ILE A 150 1.53 6.07 11.82
C ILE A 150 1.01 5.61 10.47
N ARG A 151 0.87 6.56 9.54
CA ARG A 151 0.42 6.24 8.17
C ARG A 151 1.43 5.30 7.47
N ASN A 152 0.95 4.52 6.51
CA ASN A 152 1.84 3.73 5.68
C ASN A 152 2.70 4.65 4.80
N ALA A 153 3.99 4.47 4.84
CA ALA A 153 4.92 5.09 3.90
C ALA A 153 4.89 4.39 2.54
N SER A 154 5.09 5.13 1.47
CA SER A 154 5.19 4.56 0.13
C SER A 154 6.57 3.96 -0.11
N PRO A 155 6.67 2.75 -0.72
CA PRO A 155 7.94 2.18 -1.16
C PRO A 155 8.43 2.78 -2.49
N ILE A 156 7.65 3.68 -3.10
CA ILE A 156 7.99 4.31 -4.38
C ILE A 156 8.80 5.58 -4.08
N PRO A 157 10.06 5.66 -4.53
CA PRO A 157 10.90 6.82 -4.28
C PRO A 157 10.44 8.04 -5.08
N LYS A 158 10.98 9.21 -4.77
CA LYS A 158 10.88 10.36 -5.66
C LYS A 158 11.65 10.09 -6.96
N ALA A 159 11.06 10.45 -8.10
CA ALA A 159 11.71 10.26 -9.39
C ALA A 159 12.93 11.18 -9.53
N ASP A 160 14.07 10.57 -9.82
CA ASP A 160 15.32 11.26 -10.09
C ASP A 160 15.63 11.19 -11.60
N HIS A 161 14.91 12.00 -12.38
CA HIS A 161 15.09 12.08 -13.83
C HIS A 161 15.19 13.55 -14.24
N ASP A 162 16.12 13.84 -15.15
CA ASP A 162 16.19 15.16 -15.76
C ASP A 162 14.97 15.43 -16.66
N GLU A 163 14.74 16.67 -17.02
CA GLU A 163 13.56 17.08 -17.80
C GLU A 163 13.56 16.49 -19.22
N THR A 164 14.75 16.18 -19.78
CA THR A 164 14.88 15.55 -21.09
C THR A 164 14.41 14.10 -21.04
N ALA A 165 14.88 13.35 -20.06
CA ALA A 165 14.46 11.97 -19.84
C ALA A 165 12.96 11.87 -19.56
N LYS A 166 12.40 12.81 -18.76
CA LYS A 166 10.95 12.89 -18.52
C LYS A 166 10.17 13.16 -19.80
N ALA A 167 10.65 14.09 -20.65
CA ALA A 167 9.99 14.43 -21.92
C ALA A 167 9.98 13.23 -22.88
N ASP A 168 11.09 12.50 -22.99
CA ASP A 168 11.19 11.32 -23.84
C ASP A 168 10.30 10.18 -23.34
N LEU A 169 10.31 9.91 -22.03
CA LEU A 169 9.44 8.92 -21.41
C LEU A 169 7.96 9.28 -21.59
N ARG A 170 7.62 10.55 -21.42
CA ARG A 170 6.25 11.04 -21.66
C ARG A 170 5.82 10.82 -23.10
N ARG A 171 6.69 11.15 -24.07
CA ARG A 171 6.42 10.94 -25.50
C ARG A 171 6.18 9.46 -25.82
N HIS A 172 6.99 8.58 -25.22
CA HIS A 172 6.84 7.13 -25.38
C HIS A 172 5.46 6.64 -24.91
N TYR A 173 5.00 7.09 -23.74
CA TYR A 173 3.70 6.67 -23.21
C TYR A 173 2.51 7.36 -23.88
N LEU A 174 2.61 8.63 -24.24
CA LEU A 174 1.50 9.39 -24.84
C LEU A 174 1.06 8.86 -26.20
N LYS A 175 1.95 8.28 -27.00
CA LYS A 175 1.64 7.73 -28.33
C LYS A 175 0.85 8.69 -29.23
N GLY A 176 1.12 9.99 -29.13
CA GLY A 176 0.44 11.03 -29.88
C GLY A 176 -0.83 11.60 -29.25
N GLN A 177 -1.28 11.08 -28.13
CA GLN A 177 -2.38 11.66 -27.35
C GLN A 177 -1.94 12.94 -26.61
N LYS A 178 -2.89 13.71 -26.10
CA LYS A 178 -2.63 14.99 -25.42
C LYS A 178 -2.47 14.84 -23.91
N GLN A 179 -3.11 13.83 -23.31
CA GLN A 179 -3.23 13.64 -21.88
C GLN A 179 -2.82 12.23 -21.47
N LEU A 180 -1.96 12.12 -20.47
CA LEU A 180 -1.48 10.84 -19.91
C LEU A 180 -2.14 10.58 -18.57
N LEU A 181 -3.00 9.60 -18.52
CA LEU A 181 -3.71 9.15 -17.32
C LEU A 181 -3.13 7.84 -16.82
N VAL A 182 -2.79 7.77 -15.54
CA VAL A 182 -2.15 6.58 -14.95
C VAL A 182 -3.01 6.04 -13.82
N PHE A 183 -3.29 4.74 -13.87
CA PHE A 183 -3.71 3.96 -12.71
C PHE A 183 -2.49 3.20 -12.18
N PHE A 184 -2.28 3.22 -10.86
CA PHE A 184 -1.20 2.51 -10.21
C PHE A 184 -1.71 1.65 -9.06
N GLY A 185 -1.45 0.34 -9.11
CA GLY A 185 -1.79 -0.63 -8.07
C GLY A 185 -2.38 -1.93 -8.60
N PHE A 186 -2.75 -2.84 -7.70
CA PHE A 186 -3.40 -4.09 -8.09
C PHE A 186 -4.77 -3.85 -8.74
N VAL A 187 -5.03 -4.56 -9.83
CA VAL A 187 -6.28 -4.46 -10.58
C VAL A 187 -7.31 -5.41 -9.99
N TYR A 188 -8.10 -4.91 -9.03
CA TYR A 188 -9.21 -5.63 -8.38
C TYR A 188 -10.53 -4.86 -8.50
N PRO A 189 -11.69 -5.51 -8.40
CA PRO A 189 -13.00 -4.84 -8.51
C PRO A 189 -13.19 -3.65 -7.56
N ASN A 190 -12.68 -3.74 -6.34
CA ASN A 190 -12.74 -2.65 -5.36
C ASN A 190 -11.86 -1.45 -5.69
N LYS A 191 -11.02 -1.55 -6.72
CA LYS A 191 -10.17 -0.46 -7.20
C LYS A 191 -10.82 0.40 -8.28
N GLY A 192 -11.92 -0.07 -8.87
CA GLY A 192 -12.73 0.71 -9.81
C GLY A 192 -12.02 1.08 -11.11
N VAL A 193 -11.08 0.26 -11.60
CA VAL A 193 -10.25 0.59 -12.77
C VAL A 193 -11.08 0.85 -14.03
N GLU A 194 -12.24 0.21 -14.16
CA GLU A 194 -13.18 0.42 -15.26
C GLU A 194 -13.69 1.87 -15.34
N LEU A 195 -13.75 2.58 -14.22
CA LEU A 195 -14.22 3.97 -14.19
C LEU A 195 -13.29 4.93 -14.95
N LEU A 196 -12.02 4.55 -15.18
CA LEU A 196 -11.11 5.33 -16.01
C LEU A 196 -11.66 5.48 -17.43
N PHE A 197 -12.24 4.39 -17.97
CA PHE A 197 -12.79 4.38 -19.34
C PHE A 197 -14.07 5.20 -19.46
N GLU A 198 -14.81 5.37 -18.36
CA GLU A 198 -16.03 6.18 -18.34
C GLU A 198 -15.73 7.67 -18.16
N MET A 199 -14.67 8.03 -17.42
CA MET A 199 -14.36 9.42 -17.12
C MET A 199 -13.41 10.08 -18.13
N ALA A 200 -12.53 9.31 -18.76
CA ALA A 200 -11.56 9.83 -19.72
C ALA A 200 -12.16 10.01 -21.12
N ASP A 201 -11.61 10.97 -21.87
CA ASP A 201 -11.97 11.19 -23.27
C ASP A 201 -10.99 10.44 -24.18
N PRO A 202 -11.44 9.44 -24.94
CA PRO A 202 -10.56 8.66 -25.83
C PRO A 202 -9.98 9.48 -26.98
N ALA A 203 -10.53 10.66 -27.29
CA ALA A 203 -9.94 11.57 -28.27
C ALA A 203 -8.72 12.34 -27.76
N LEU A 204 -8.57 12.42 -26.43
CA LEU A 204 -7.50 13.19 -25.77
C LEU A 204 -6.54 12.33 -24.97
N SER A 205 -7.01 11.21 -24.44
CA SER A 205 -6.34 10.52 -23.34
C SER A 205 -5.63 9.23 -23.78
N GLN A 206 -4.41 9.05 -23.29
CA GLN A 206 -3.73 7.78 -23.20
C GLN A 206 -3.85 7.28 -21.77
N ILE A 207 -4.32 6.05 -21.57
CA ILE A 207 -4.41 5.40 -20.27
C ILE A 207 -3.25 4.43 -20.11
N VAL A 208 -2.57 4.48 -18.96
CA VAL A 208 -1.58 3.50 -18.55
C VAL A 208 -2.06 2.83 -17.25
N ILE A 209 -2.23 1.52 -17.30
CA ILE A 209 -2.59 0.70 -16.13
C ILE A 209 -1.31 0.01 -15.65
N ALA A 210 -0.70 0.57 -14.60
CA ALA A 210 0.53 0.07 -14.01
C ALA A 210 0.24 -0.76 -12.77
N GLY A 211 0.19 -2.08 -12.93
CA GLY A 211 -0.11 -2.99 -11.82
C GLY A 211 -0.33 -4.43 -12.25
N ALA A 212 -0.24 -5.33 -11.27
CA ALA A 212 -0.50 -6.73 -11.50
C ALA A 212 -1.99 -6.98 -11.70
N ILE A 213 -2.32 -7.64 -12.79
CA ILE A 213 -3.66 -8.14 -13.07
C ILE A 213 -3.68 -9.62 -12.69
N VAL A 214 -4.72 -10.05 -12.00
CA VAL A 214 -4.96 -11.48 -11.75
C VAL A 214 -5.50 -12.07 -13.04
N GLU A 215 -4.67 -12.84 -13.72
CA GLU A 215 -5.04 -13.55 -14.95
C GLU A 215 -6.27 -14.44 -14.71
N ASP A 216 -7.07 -14.63 -15.76
CA ASP A 216 -8.28 -15.48 -15.77
C ASP A 216 -9.42 -15.11 -14.80
N SER A 217 -9.40 -13.88 -14.25
CA SER A 217 -10.56 -13.38 -13.51
C SER A 217 -11.56 -12.67 -14.42
N ASP A 218 -12.86 -12.74 -14.08
CA ASP A 218 -13.92 -12.01 -14.81
C ASP A 218 -13.63 -10.51 -14.89
N TYR A 219 -13.04 -9.97 -13.82
CA TYR A 219 -12.68 -8.56 -13.79
C TYR A 219 -11.51 -8.22 -14.71
N HIS A 220 -10.50 -9.10 -14.80
CA HIS A 220 -9.44 -8.98 -15.80
C HIS A 220 -10.02 -8.92 -17.20
N ASN A 221 -10.88 -9.91 -17.55
CA ASN A 221 -11.51 -9.99 -18.86
C ASN A 221 -12.31 -8.72 -19.19
N LYS A 222 -13.02 -8.15 -18.21
CA LYS A 222 -13.73 -6.87 -18.34
C LYS A 222 -12.76 -5.74 -18.70
N ILE A 223 -11.64 -5.58 -17.97
CA ILE A 223 -10.67 -4.49 -18.22
C ILE A 223 -10.01 -4.65 -19.59
N ILE A 224 -9.60 -5.85 -19.96
CA ILE A 224 -9.01 -6.12 -21.29
C ILE A 224 -10.01 -5.86 -22.41
N SER A 225 -11.29 -6.24 -22.23
CA SER A 225 -12.34 -5.96 -23.19
C SER A 225 -12.53 -4.46 -23.40
N LEU A 226 -12.57 -3.67 -22.32
CA LEU A 226 -12.66 -2.21 -22.40
C LEU A 226 -11.43 -1.61 -23.12
N ALA A 227 -10.22 -2.05 -22.76
CA ALA A 227 -8.98 -1.58 -23.37
C ALA A 227 -8.87 -1.91 -24.87
N SER A 228 -9.51 -2.99 -25.32
CA SER A 228 -9.52 -3.47 -26.71
C SER A 228 -10.72 -2.99 -27.50
N SER A 229 -11.65 -2.26 -26.89
CA SER A 229 -12.82 -1.72 -27.59
C SER A 229 -12.39 -0.77 -28.71
N ALA A 230 -13.24 -0.59 -29.73
CA ALA A 230 -12.93 0.26 -30.89
C ALA A 230 -12.55 1.70 -30.49
N GLU A 231 -13.17 2.21 -29.44
CA GLU A 231 -12.97 3.56 -28.91
C GLU A 231 -11.59 3.71 -28.23
N TRP A 232 -11.11 2.67 -27.53
CA TRP A 232 -9.87 2.67 -26.74
C TRP A 232 -8.71 1.92 -27.40
N SER A 233 -8.91 1.32 -28.56
CA SER A 233 -7.89 0.57 -29.28
C SER A 233 -6.64 1.42 -29.53
N GLY A 234 -5.48 0.92 -29.09
CA GLY A 234 -4.19 1.63 -29.19
C GLY A 234 -3.95 2.72 -28.14
N LYS A 235 -4.98 3.11 -27.37
CA LYS A 235 -4.91 4.21 -26.39
C LYS A 235 -4.79 3.72 -24.93
N VAL A 236 -4.66 2.44 -24.73
CA VAL A 236 -4.46 1.83 -23.41
C VAL A 236 -3.19 1.00 -23.40
N SER A 237 -2.39 1.16 -22.38
CA SER A 237 -1.20 0.33 -22.13
C SER A 237 -1.34 -0.33 -20.78
N VAL A 238 -1.24 -1.66 -20.73
CA VAL A 238 -1.19 -2.43 -19.48
C VAL A 238 0.25 -2.90 -19.30
N THR A 239 0.94 -2.39 -18.27
CA THR A 239 2.38 -2.66 -18.09
C THR A 239 2.66 -3.88 -17.24
N GLY A 240 1.67 -4.35 -16.47
CA GLY A 240 1.94 -5.30 -15.40
C GLY A 240 2.75 -4.68 -14.26
N PHE A 241 3.54 -5.51 -13.58
CA PHE A 241 4.40 -5.04 -12.49
C PHE A 241 5.64 -4.32 -13.05
N LEU A 242 5.88 -3.11 -12.59
CA LEU A 242 7.09 -2.34 -12.90
C LEU A 242 7.98 -2.18 -11.66
N PRO A 243 9.31 -2.02 -11.80
CA PRO A 243 10.19 -1.60 -10.72
C PRO A 243 9.78 -0.28 -10.10
N SER A 244 10.12 -0.06 -8.82
CA SER A 244 9.73 1.16 -8.09
C SER A 244 10.24 2.45 -8.73
N SER A 245 11.45 2.44 -9.32
CA SER A 245 12.01 3.58 -10.09
C SER A 245 11.18 3.92 -11.31
N ASP A 246 10.74 2.89 -12.05
CA ASP A 246 9.98 3.07 -13.29
C ASP A 246 8.56 3.57 -12.99
N ILE A 247 7.96 3.07 -11.88
CA ILE A 247 6.71 3.61 -11.37
C ILE A 247 6.86 5.09 -10.97
N ALA A 248 7.92 5.43 -10.23
CA ALA A 248 8.19 6.82 -9.85
C ALA A 248 8.25 7.73 -11.09
N ALA A 249 9.02 7.31 -12.10
CA ALA A 249 9.16 8.03 -13.35
C ALA A 249 7.82 8.17 -14.11
N LEU A 250 7.04 7.07 -14.20
CA LEU A 250 5.72 7.08 -14.84
C LEU A 250 4.75 8.03 -14.13
N LEU A 251 4.68 7.97 -12.80
CA LEU A 251 3.83 8.85 -12.01
C LEU A 251 4.25 10.33 -12.18
N ALA A 252 5.55 10.62 -12.24
CA ALA A 252 6.08 11.97 -12.38
C ALA A 252 5.71 12.65 -13.72
N ILE A 253 5.51 11.87 -14.78
CA ILE A 253 5.17 12.40 -16.12
C ILE A 253 3.67 12.42 -16.42
N ALA A 254 2.83 11.80 -15.58
CA ALA A 254 1.39 11.71 -15.76
C ALA A 254 0.69 13.08 -15.60
N ASP A 255 -0.36 13.35 -16.36
CA ASP A 255 -1.21 14.53 -16.14
C ASP A 255 -2.16 14.33 -14.97
N ALA A 256 -2.60 13.09 -14.75
CA ALA A 256 -3.35 12.70 -13.57
C ALA A 256 -3.10 11.22 -13.22
N VAL A 257 -3.03 10.95 -11.91
CA VAL A 257 -3.10 9.60 -11.38
C VAL A 257 -4.51 9.37 -10.86
N ILE A 258 -5.18 8.34 -11.38
CA ILE A 258 -6.60 8.10 -11.13
C ILE A 258 -6.75 6.82 -10.33
N LEU A 259 -7.27 6.94 -9.11
CA LEU A 259 -7.41 5.88 -8.11
C LEU A 259 -8.87 5.84 -7.60
N PRO A 260 -9.83 5.40 -8.41
CA PRO A 260 -11.25 5.56 -8.18
C PRO A 260 -11.81 4.43 -7.29
N TYR A 261 -11.28 4.32 -6.07
CA TYR A 261 -11.59 3.23 -5.15
C TYR A 261 -13.07 3.17 -4.77
N ARG A 262 -13.70 2.02 -4.93
CA ARG A 262 -15.12 1.80 -4.58
C ARG A 262 -15.39 1.80 -3.07
N THR A 263 -14.36 1.77 -2.26
CA THR A 263 -14.45 1.86 -0.79
C THR A 263 -13.89 3.16 -0.23
N GLY A 264 -13.54 4.09 -1.13
CA GLY A 264 -12.83 5.31 -0.78
C GLY A 264 -11.33 5.11 -0.63
N GLY A 265 -10.58 6.13 -1.04
CA GLY A 265 -9.16 6.31 -0.75
C GLY A 265 -8.99 7.16 0.49
N GLY A 266 -7.86 7.04 1.17
CA GLY A 266 -7.56 7.85 2.34
C GLY A 266 -6.05 8.02 2.53
N GLU A 267 -5.68 8.78 3.54
CA GLU A 267 -4.29 9.10 3.87
C GLU A 267 -3.39 7.87 4.14
N TRP A 268 -3.98 6.71 4.34
CA TRP A 268 -3.25 5.43 4.51
C TRP A 268 -2.89 4.75 3.20
N ASN A 269 -3.29 5.30 2.05
CA ASN A 269 -3.13 4.64 0.77
C ASN A 269 -1.79 4.99 0.12
N THR A 270 -0.88 4.02 0.08
CA THR A 270 0.47 4.18 -0.44
C THR A 270 0.54 4.58 -1.92
N SER A 271 -0.47 4.22 -2.74
CA SER A 271 -0.52 4.64 -4.15
C SER A 271 -0.82 6.13 -4.29
N ILE A 272 -1.65 6.69 -3.39
CA ILE A 272 -1.90 8.15 -3.33
C ILE A 272 -0.61 8.86 -2.94
N HIS A 273 0.06 8.41 -1.87
CA HIS A 273 1.34 8.97 -1.42
C HIS A 273 2.41 8.92 -2.51
N ALA A 274 2.52 7.80 -3.23
CA ALA A 274 3.46 7.65 -4.33
C ALA A 274 3.27 8.75 -5.39
N ALA A 275 2.03 9.06 -5.76
CA ALA A 275 1.72 10.09 -6.77
C ALA A 275 1.91 11.51 -6.22
N VAL A 276 1.49 11.77 -4.98
CA VAL A 276 1.69 13.06 -4.28
C VAL A 276 3.18 13.39 -4.16
N LEU A 277 4.03 12.41 -3.84
CA LEU A 277 5.48 12.58 -3.77
C LEU A 277 6.08 13.01 -5.12
N GLN A 278 5.48 12.61 -6.26
CA GLN A 278 5.90 13.08 -7.59
C GLN A 278 5.33 14.47 -7.94
N GLY A 279 4.53 15.07 -7.07
CA GLY A 279 3.84 16.34 -7.31
C GLY A 279 2.68 16.23 -8.30
N THR A 280 2.29 15.04 -8.71
CA THR A 280 1.30 14.79 -9.74
C THR A 280 -0.12 14.95 -9.19
N PHE A 281 -1.03 15.49 -10.00
CA PHE A 281 -2.44 15.57 -9.67
C PHE A 281 -3.05 14.18 -9.50
N VAL A 282 -3.78 13.97 -8.39
CA VAL A 282 -4.43 12.70 -8.08
C VAL A 282 -5.95 12.89 -8.01
N ILE A 283 -6.69 12.00 -8.67
CA ILE A 283 -8.13 11.83 -8.45
C ILE A 283 -8.33 10.54 -7.66
N THR A 284 -8.97 10.64 -6.52
CA THR A 284 -9.40 9.48 -5.73
C THR A 284 -10.81 9.69 -5.22
N THR A 285 -11.32 8.74 -4.43
CA THR A 285 -12.67 8.78 -3.91
C THR A 285 -12.70 8.82 -2.39
N ALA A 286 -13.78 9.34 -1.83
CA ALA A 286 -14.08 9.28 -0.41
C ALA A 286 -15.55 8.93 -0.18
N SER A 287 -15.92 8.50 1.02
CA SER A 287 -17.33 8.19 1.38
C SER A 287 -18.26 9.40 1.22
N THR A 288 -17.71 10.60 1.44
CA THR A 288 -18.34 11.89 1.16
C THR A 288 -17.44 12.72 0.27
N ALA A 289 -18.01 13.51 -0.65
CA ALA A 289 -17.24 14.44 -1.46
C ALA A 289 -16.47 15.42 -0.54
N LYS A 290 -15.14 15.49 -0.70
CA LYS A 290 -14.27 16.40 0.03
C LYS A 290 -13.71 17.51 -0.89
N GLY A 291 -13.82 17.30 -2.21
CA GLY A 291 -13.31 18.24 -3.21
C GLY A 291 -11.78 18.22 -3.32
N TYR A 292 -11.22 19.34 -3.72
CA TYR A 292 -9.81 19.49 -4.02
C TYR A 292 -8.98 19.91 -2.80
N ASP A 293 -8.03 19.07 -2.44
CA ASP A 293 -6.97 19.34 -1.47
C ASP A 293 -5.76 19.93 -2.22
N GLU A 294 -5.63 21.26 -2.17
CA GLU A 294 -4.58 21.99 -2.87
C GLU A 294 -3.19 21.65 -2.33
N LYS A 295 -3.06 21.45 -1.02
CA LYS A 295 -1.78 21.13 -0.38
C LYS A 295 -1.18 19.83 -0.93
N ASN A 296 -1.99 18.80 -1.08
CA ASN A 296 -1.55 17.49 -1.57
C ASN A 296 -1.76 17.31 -3.09
N ASN A 297 -2.40 18.27 -3.78
CA ASN A 297 -2.81 18.15 -5.17
C ASN A 297 -3.71 16.94 -5.44
N VAL A 298 -4.65 16.67 -4.54
CA VAL A 298 -5.54 15.50 -4.57
C VAL A 298 -7.00 15.95 -4.62
N PHE A 299 -7.78 15.40 -5.53
CA PHE A 299 -9.23 15.58 -5.56
C PHE A 299 -9.92 14.33 -5.01
N TYR A 300 -10.75 14.51 -4.00
CA TYR A 300 -11.54 13.44 -3.36
C TYR A 300 -12.99 13.52 -3.84
N ALA A 301 -13.32 12.81 -4.90
CA ALA A 301 -14.69 12.66 -5.37
C ALA A 301 -15.51 11.73 -4.45
N LYS A 302 -16.83 11.84 -4.51
CA LYS A 302 -17.69 10.84 -3.90
C LYS A 302 -17.51 9.50 -4.62
N VAL A 303 -17.55 8.41 -3.85
CA VAL A 303 -17.47 7.04 -4.41
C VAL A 303 -18.53 6.87 -5.50
N ASP A 304 -18.10 6.31 -6.64
CA ASP A 304 -18.91 6.03 -7.85
C ASP A 304 -19.48 7.28 -8.56
N ASP A 305 -19.10 8.49 -8.17
CA ASP A 305 -19.47 9.72 -8.89
C ASP A 305 -18.51 10.01 -10.04
N VAL A 306 -18.76 9.36 -11.18
CA VAL A 306 -17.97 9.50 -12.40
C VAL A 306 -18.00 10.94 -12.94
N GLN A 307 -19.15 11.63 -12.81
CA GLN A 307 -19.29 12.98 -13.31
C GLN A 307 -18.42 13.99 -12.52
N GLU A 308 -18.36 13.83 -11.20
CA GLU A 308 -17.50 14.64 -10.34
C GLU A 308 -16.02 14.41 -10.67
N MET A 309 -15.61 13.13 -10.85
CA MET A 309 -14.24 12.78 -11.26
C MET A 309 -13.89 13.33 -12.64
N LYS A 310 -14.82 13.29 -13.62
CA LYS A 310 -14.64 13.85 -14.96
C LYS A 310 -14.45 15.36 -14.91
N THR A 311 -15.25 16.06 -14.12
CA THR A 311 -15.11 17.50 -13.92
C THR A 311 -13.76 17.85 -13.27
N ALA A 312 -13.34 17.10 -12.27
CA ALA A 312 -12.03 17.28 -11.63
C ALA A 312 -10.87 17.06 -12.63
N LEU A 313 -10.98 16.04 -13.49
CA LEU A 313 -9.99 15.78 -14.53
C LEU A 313 -9.87 16.97 -15.48
N GLN A 314 -11.00 17.54 -15.93
CA GLN A 314 -11.01 18.69 -16.83
C GLN A 314 -10.39 19.95 -16.20
N LEU A 315 -10.61 20.16 -14.90
CA LEU A 315 -10.16 21.37 -14.20
C LEU A 315 -8.69 21.31 -13.75
N TYR A 316 -8.21 20.12 -13.40
CA TYR A 316 -6.96 19.98 -12.66
C TYR A 316 -5.91 19.11 -13.33
N ALA A 317 -6.21 18.38 -14.42
CA ALA A 317 -5.20 17.57 -15.11
C ALA A 317 -4.00 18.42 -15.54
N GLY A 318 -2.80 17.90 -15.31
CA GLY A 318 -1.54 18.61 -15.59
C GLY A 318 -1.10 19.57 -14.48
N LYS A 319 -1.93 19.86 -13.48
CA LYS A 319 -1.48 20.62 -12.31
C LYS A 319 -0.38 19.87 -11.57
N ARG A 320 0.62 20.62 -11.11
CA ARG A 320 1.72 20.11 -10.28
C ARG A 320 1.65 20.74 -8.90
N ARG A 321 1.88 19.92 -7.86
CA ARG A 321 2.05 20.41 -6.52
C ARG A 321 3.37 21.18 -6.39
N GLN A 322 3.36 22.24 -5.64
CA GLN A 322 4.60 22.91 -5.25
C GLN A 322 5.36 22.05 -4.25
N TYR A 323 6.67 22.18 -4.23
CA TYR A 323 7.53 21.51 -3.28
C TYR A 323 7.18 21.93 -1.83
N ASP A 324 7.12 20.98 -0.92
CA ASP A 324 6.84 21.18 0.50
C ASP A 324 7.71 20.19 1.30
N ASP A 325 8.62 20.72 2.13
CA ASP A 325 9.56 19.91 2.90
C ASP A 325 8.90 18.87 3.80
N ASP A 326 7.71 19.15 4.33
CA ASP A 326 6.99 18.22 5.19
C ASP A 326 6.39 17.02 4.43
N ILE A 327 6.02 17.23 3.16
CA ILE A 327 5.43 16.19 2.30
C ILE A 327 6.53 15.46 1.53
N ASP A 328 7.55 16.19 1.07
CA ASP A 328 8.62 15.65 0.20
C ASP A 328 9.74 14.94 0.97
N ARG A 329 9.63 14.89 2.30
CA ARG A 329 10.53 14.11 3.15
C ARG A 329 10.40 12.62 2.84
N ASP A 330 11.52 11.90 2.90
CA ASP A 330 11.48 10.43 2.87
C ASP A 330 10.67 9.93 4.08
N GLU A 331 9.51 9.33 3.80
CA GLU A 331 8.58 8.86 4.84
C GLU A 331 9.15 7.71 5.69
N TRP A 332 10.30 7.13 5.29
CA TRP A 332 10.99 6.07 6.00
C TRP A 332 12.12 6.58 6.92
N GLN A 333 12.49 7.86 6.85
CA GLN A 333 13.42 8.53 7.75
C GLN A 333 12.70 9.12 8.96
#